data_05fec21db782ecc6d6613e0345116ea8
#
_entry.id   05fec21db782ecc6d6613e0345116ea8
#
_cell.length_a   1.000
_cell.length_b   1.000
_cell.length_c   1.000
_cell.angle_alpha   90.00
_cell.angle_beta   90.00
_cell.angle_gamma   90.00
#
_symmetry.space_group_name_H-M   'P 1'
#
loop_
_entity.id
_entity.type
_entity.pdbx_description
1 polymer ?
#
loop_
_entity_poly.entity_id
_entity_poly.type
_entity_poly.pdbx_seq_one_letter_code
_entity_poly.pdbx_strand_id
1 'polypeptide(L)'
;MDRDPGLFGPRSVTWQLHCDPVMWIAGVRALYLQALHPRAVRGVMANSDFRRDAWGRLMRTANFVGTLTYGTTEAADRMGARIRGIHRRLTATDPATGEVFRIDDPELLLWVHCAEIDSYLHIARRSGLPVSDAQADRYVDEQRAAARQVGLDPEDVPADCAALAAYFEKVRPELAATPDSAEVDDFLRRPPTPLPLVPARELLWSRVSGLAYGSLPPYAHELYGRQAPPAATVTRRLTATANILRTIPPRVRWQLPPKHILRAMDRLGPGSRPSPYKLRGRAAILGGER
;
A
#
# COMPACT_ATOMS: atom_id res chain seq x y z
N MET A 1 10.63 12.51 -29.78
CA MET A 1 10.81 11.28 -28.97
C MET A 1 9.69 11.22 -27.96
N ASP A 2 8.83 10.22 -28.04
CA ASP A 2 7.78 9.99 -27.06
C ASP A 2 8.44 9.67 -25.73
N ARG A 3 8.09 10.44 -24.69
CA ARG A 3 8.71 10.30 -23.37
C ARG A 3 8.07 9.12 -22.66
N ASP A 4 8.85 8.14 -22.20
CA ASP A 4 8.37 6.94 -21.49
C ASP A 4 7.48 7.32 -20.28
N PRO A 5 6.16 6.98 -20.28
CA PRO A 5 5.26 7.31 -19.20
C PRO A 5 5.40 6.39 -17.98
N GLY A 6 6.19 5.32 -18.07
CA GLY A 6 6.26 4.25 -17.07
C GLY A 6 5.09 3.27 -17.16
N LEU A 7 4.93 2.41 -16.14
CA LEU A 7 3.92 1.35 -16.13
C LEU A 7 2.48 1.88 -16.19
N PHE A 8 2.20 2.99 -15.54
CA PHE A 8 0.83 3.51 -15.39
C PHE A 8 0.57 4.77 -16.22
N GLY A 9 1.53 5.69 -16.23
CA GLY A 9 1.42 6.96 -16.91
C GLY A 9 0.39 7.94 -16.30
N PRO A 10 0.41 9.23 -16.75
CA PRO A 10 -0.38 10.30 -16.12
C PRO A 10 -1.90 10.19 -16.28
N ARG A 11 -2.39 9.27 -17.12
CA ARG A 11 -3.83 9.06 -17.35
C ARG A 11 -4.42 7.95 -16.50
N SER A 12 -3.61 7.18 -15.79
CA SER A 12 -4.09 6.10 -14.93
C SER A 12 -4.73 6.62 -13.63
N VAL A 13 -5.56 5.81 -13.02
CA VAL A 13 -6.11 6.06 -11.69
C VAL A 13 -5.01 5.95 -10.65
N THR A 14 -4.15 4.95 -10.78
CA THR A 14 -2.98 4.72 -9.93
C THR A 14 -2.10 5.96 -9.83
N TRP A 15 -1.75 6.58 -10.96
CA TRP A 15 -0.95 7.82 -10.98
C TRP A 15 -1.60 8.96 -10.19
N GLN A 16 -2.93 9.08 -10.28
CA GLN A 16 -3.66 10.14 -9.63
C GLN A 16 -3.84 9.89 -8.13
N LEU A 17 -4.00 8.64 -7.70
CA LEU A 17 -4.22 8.30 -6.29
C LEU A 17 -2.94 8.31 -5.47
N HIS A 18 -1.87 7.71 -5.98
CA HIS A 18 -0.65 7.50 -5.20
C HIS A 18 0.09 8.78 -4.82
N CYS A 19 -0.26 9.93 -5.39
CA CYS A 19 0.29 11.23 -5.00
C CYS A 19 -0.34 11.81 -3.73
N ASP A 20 -1.46 11.25 -3.26
CA ASP A 20 -2.16 11.79 -2.09
C ASP A 20 -1.44 11.40 -0.78
N PRO A 21 -1.29 12.31 0.18
CA PRO A 21 -0.58 12.02 1.42
C PRO A 21 -1.23 10.95 2.29
N VAL A 22 -2.52 10.63 2.09
CA VAL A 22 -3.19 9.55 2.83
C VAL A 22 -2.63 8.16 2.49
N MET A 23 -1.86 8.03 1.41
CA MET A 23 -1.20 6.77 1.05
C MET A 23 -0.22 6.29 2.14
N TRP A 24 0.30 7.17 2.98
CA TRP A 24 1.06 6.77 4.16
C TRP A 24 0.22 6.01 5.19
N ILE A 25 -1.02 6.46 5.44
CA ILE A 25 -1.97 5.75 6.32
C ILE A 25 -2.37 4.42 5.68
N ALA A 26 -2.59 4.42 4.37
CA ALA A 26 -2.92 3.22 3.60
C ALA A 26 -1.81 2.17 3.65
N GLY A 27 -0.55 2.59 3.51
CA GLY A 27 0.61 1.69 3.63
C GLY A 27 0.71 1.05 5.02
N VAL A 28 0.46 1.81 6.09
CA VAL A 28 0.42 1.25 7.46
C VAL A 28 -0.76 0.28 7.63
N ARG A 29 -1.93 0.59 7.04
CA ARG A 29 -3.07 -0.33 7.03
C ARG A 29 -2.74 -1.64 6.30
N ALA A 30 -2.03 -1.56 5.19
CA ALA A 30 -1.57 -2.73 4.46
C ALA A 30 -0.67 -3.63 5.31
N LEU A 31 0.27 -3.04 6.08
CA LEU A 31 1.14 -3.80 6.97
C LEU A 31 0.35 -4.56 8.05
N TYR A 32 -0.71 -3.95 8.62
CA TYR A 32 -1.60 -4.65 9.55
C TYR A 32 -2.30 -5.84 8.89
N LEU A 33 -2.87 -5.66 7.69
CA LEU A 33 -3.53 -6.77 6.98
C LEU A 33 -2.54 -7.88 6.61
N GLN A 34 -1.40 -7.51 6.04
CA GLN A 34 -0.36 -8.45 5.63
C GLN A 34 0.12 -9.33 6.80
N ALA A 35 0.20 -8.75 8.00
CA ALA A 35 0.63 -9.46 9.20
C ALA A 35 -0.38 -10.49 9.73
N LEU A 36 -1.63 -10.51 9.24
CA LEU A 36 -2.63 -11.51 9.63
C LEU A 36 -2.49 -12.85 8.88
N HIS A 37 -1.70 -12.93 7.83
CA HIS A 37 -1.39 -14.20 7.20
C HIS A 37 -0.14 -14.81 7.87
N PRO A 38 -0.24 -15.98 8.55
CA PRO A 38 0.84 -16.52 9.38
C PRO A 38 2.17 -16.69 8.65
N ARG A 39 2.16 -17.28 7.45
CA ARG A 39 3.38 -17.46 6.65
C ARG A 39 3.95 -16.14 6.13
N ALA A 40 3.09 -15.18 5.74
CA ALA A 40 3.56 -13.88 5.26
C ALA A 40 4.25 -13.09 6.37
N VAL A 41 3.65 -13.01 7.56
CA VAL A 41 4.29 -12.32 8.70
C VAL A 41 5.56 -13.05 9.14
N ARG A 42 5.55 -14.39 9.17
CA ARG A 42 6.75 -15.18 9.50
C ARG A 42 7.90 -14.90 8.53
N GLY A 43 7.60 -14.80 7.23
CA GLY A 43 8.59 -14.41 6.22
C GLY A 43 9.22 -13.05 6.49
N VAL A 44 8.41 -12.09 6.92
CA VAL A 44 8.88 -10.76 7.34
C VAL A 44 9.76 -10.85 8.58
N MET A 45 9.34 -11.59 9.61
CA MET A 45 10.07 -11.71 10.88
C MET A 45 11.43 -12.38 10.69
N ALA A 46 11.50 -13.38 9.82
CA ALA A 46 12.72 -14.14 9.54
C ALA A 46 13.76 -13.35 8.71
N ASN A 47 13.30 -12.44 7.83
CA ASN A 47 14.14 -11.88 6.78
C ASN A 47 14.27 -10.34 6.82
N SER A 48 13.65 -9.68 7.80
CA SER A 48 13.63 -8.23 7.83
C SER A 48 14.25 -7.63 9.07
N ASP A 49 15.04 -6.58 8.87
CA ASP A 49 15.66 -5.78 9.93
C ASP A 49 14.73 -4.68 10.50
N PHE A 50 13.41 -4.84 10.39
CA PHE A 50 12.48 -3.78 10.78
C PHE A 50 12.63 -3.35 12.26
N ARG A 51 13.07 -4.25 13.14
CA ARG A 51 13.33 -3.94 14.56
C ARG A 51 14.47 -2.95 14.74
N ARG A 52 15.47 -2.97 13.84
CA ARG A 52 16.65 -2.11 13.90
C ARG A 52 16.51 -0.86 13.04
N ASP A 53 15.87 -1.00 11.87
CA ASP A 53 15.75 0.04 10.85
C ASP A 53 14.31 0.12 10.31
N ALA A 54 13.38 0.45 11.19
CA ALA A 54 11.96 0.62 10.86
C ALA A 54 11.74 1.66 9.76
N TRP A 55 12.37 2.80 9.93
CA TRP A 55 12.21 3.91 9.02
C TRP A 55 12.83 3.61 7.65
N GLY A 56 14.04 3.07 7.63
CA GLY A 56 14.68 2.68 6.37
C GLY A 56 13.90 1.61 5.63
N ARG A 57 13.26 0.66 6.33
CA ARG A 57 12.39 -0.32 5.70
C ARG A 57 11.15 0.34 5.09
N LEU A 58 10.46 1.20 5.81
CA LEU A 58 9.31 1.94 5.30
C LEU A 58 9.70 2.74 4.06
N MET A 59 10.85 3.41 4.10
CA MET A 59 11.36 4.19 2.97
C MET A 59 11.73 3.32 1.77
N ARG A 60 12.29 2.12 1.98
CA ARG A 60 12.56 1.16 0.88
C ARG A 60 11.27 0.69 0.20
N THR A 61 10.22 0.39 0.98
CA THR A 61 8.91 0.01 0.44
C THR A 61 8.28 1.17 -0.33
N ALA A 62 8.27 2.37 0.26
CA ALA A 62 7.74 3.56 -0.42
C ALA A 62 8.53 3.92 -1.68
N ASN A 63 9.86 3.69 -1.69
CA ASN A 63 10.68 3.85 -2.89
C ASN A 63 10.33 2.82 -3.97
N PHE A 64 10.04 1.58 -3.60
CA PHE A 64 9.56 0.54 -4.52
C PHE A 64 8.25 1.00 -5.18
N VAL A 65 7.21 1.28 -4.39
CA VAL A 65 5.90 1.74 -4.88
C VAL A 65 6.04 3.00 -5.74
N GLY A 66 6.82 3.98 -5.29
CA GLY A 66 7.05 5.22 -6.02
C GLY A 66 7.79 5.01 -7.35
N THR A 67 8.73 4.05 -7.42
CA THR A 67 9.42 3.69 -8.66
C THR A 67 8.47 3.02 -9.63
N LEU A 68 7.64 2.08 -9.19
CA LEU A 68 6.64 1.43 -10.05
C LEU A 68 5.62 2.45 -10.56
N THR A 69 5.16 3.37 -9.72
CA THR A 69 4.11 4.33 -10.08
C THR A 69 4.63 5.44 -11.00
N TYR A 70 5.78 6.03 -10.69
CA TYR A 70 6.24 7.29 -11.32
C TYR A 70 7.56 7.14 -12.08
N GLY A 71 8.23 5.99 -12.01
CA GLY A 71 9.46 5.70 -12.73
C GLY A 71 9.24 5.51 -14.23
N THR A 72 10.33 5.33 -14.95
CA THR A 72 10.30 4.82 -16.33
C THR A 72 10.00 3.33 -16.32
N THR A 73 9.54 2.78 -17.45
CA THR A 73 9.33 1.33 -17.60
C THR A 73 10.62 0.57 -17.26
N GLU A 74 11.75 1.02 -17.78
CA GLU A 74 13.07 0.43 -17.47
C GLU A 74 13.42 0.48 -15.97
N ALA A 75 13.10 1.58 -15.27
CA ALA A 75 13.36 1.69 -13.83
C ALA A 75 12.47 0.74 -13.02
N ALA A 76 11.22 0.59 -13.42
CA ALA A 76 10.28 -0.34 -12.81
C ALA A 76 10.74 -1.80 -13.03
N ASP A 77 11.15 -2.16 -14.25
CA ASP A 77 11.63 -3.50 -14.59
C ASP A 77 12.91 -3.87 -13.82
N ARG A 78 13.87 -2.93 -13.72
CA ARG A 78 15.07 -3.14 -12.89
C ARG A 78 14.74 -3.32 -11.42
N MET A 79 13.81 -2.52 -10.90
CA MET A 79 13.37 -2.63 -9.50
C MET A 79 12.67 -3.96 -9.26
N GLY A 80 11.77 -4.37 -10.15
CA GLY A 80 11.08 -5.66 -10.10
C GLY A 80 12.06 -6.83 -10.16
N ALA A 81 13.00 -6.82 -11.10
CA ALA A 81 14.02 -7.86 -11.22
C ALA A 81 14.87 -8.00 -9.93
N ARG A 82 15.21 -6.85 -9.31
CA ARG A 82 15.93 -6.84 -8.03
C ARG A 82 15.10 -7.48 -6.90
N ILE A 83 13.83 -7.13 -6.77
CA ILE A 83 12.94 -7.66 -5.72
C ILE A 83 12.72 -9.15 -5.93
N ARG A 84 12.39 -9.60 -7.14
CA ARG A 84 12.28 -11.02 -7.46
C ARG A 84 13.57 -11.78 -7.15
N GLY A 85 14.74 -11.19 -7.46
CA GLY A 85 16.04 -11.78 -7.13
C GLY A 85 16.30 -11.89 -5.63
N ILE A 86 15.76 -10.99 -4.81
CA ILE A 86 15.82 -11.07 -3.35
C ILE A 86 14.89 -12.17 -2.86
N HIS A 87 13.59 -12.14 -3.24
CA HIS A 87 12.58 -13.08 -2.76
C HIS A 87 12.95 -14.53 -3.06
N ARG A 88 13.51 -14.84 -4.24
CA ARG A 88 13.96 -16.19 -4.61
C ARG A 88 15.03 -16.78 -3.68
N ARG A 89 15.76 -15.97 -2.94
CA ARG A 89 16.84 -16.41 -2.03
C ARG A 89 16.38 -16.52 -0.59
N LEU A 90 15.20 -16.02 -0.29
CA LEU A 90 14.69 -15.95 1.07
C LEU A 90 13.74 -17.11 1.35
N THR A 91 13.90 -17.68 2.53
CA THR A 91 13.02 -18.71 3.09
C THR A 91 12.64 -18.34 4.51
N ALA A 92 11.61 -18.99 5.03
CA ALA A 92 11.26 -18.96 6.43
C ALA A 92 10.77 -20.35 6.85
N THR A 93 10.73 -20.59 8.17
CA THR A 93 10.22 -21.83 8.73
C THR A 93 8.91 -21.54 9.44
N ASP A 94 7.87 -22.31 9.11
CA ASP A 94 6.59 -22.29 9.81
C ASP A 94 6.80 -22.84 11.22
N PRO A 95 6.55 -22.04 12.28
CA PRO A 95 6.78 -22.50 13.65
C PRO A 95 5.81 -23.59 14.12
N ALA A 96 4.65 -23.75 13.47
CA ALA A 96 3.64 -24.76 13.83
C ALA A 96 3.95 -26.12 13.23
N THR A 97 4.47 -26.17 12.01
CA THR A 97 4.69 -27.42 11.26
C THR A 97 6.18 -27.79 11.12
N GLY A 98 7.10 -26.82 11.30
CA GLY A 98 8.52 -26.99 10.99
C GLY A 98 8.83 -26.97 9.49
N GLU A 99 7.83 -26.76 8.62
CA GLU A 99 8.01 -26.69 7.17
C GLU A 99 8.81 -25.46 6.77
N VAL A 100 9.81 -25.65 5.91
CA VAL A 100 10.54 -24.53 5.28
C VAL A 100 9.83 -24.13 4.00
N PHE A 101 9.47 -22.85 3.89
CA PHE A 101 8.79 -22.32 2.73
C PHE A 101 9.56 -21.13 2.10
N ARG A 102 9.30 -20.87 0.84
CA ARG A 102 9.93 -19.78 0.09
C ARG A 102 9.14 -18.48 0.23
N ILE A 103 9.83 -17.35 0.18
CA ILE A 103 9.19 -16.02 0.24
C ILE A 103 8.63 -15.59 -1.12
N ASP A 104 9.10 -16.18 -2.21
CA ASP A 104 8.55 -15.96 -3.55
C ASP A 104 7.40 -16.93 -3.91
N ASP A 105 6.79 -17.57 -2.93
CA ASP A 105 5.56 -18.33 -3.08
C ASP A 105 4.46 -17.42 -3.66
N PRO A 106 3.83 -17.79 -4.80
CA PRO A 106 2.82 -16.96 -5.45
C PRO A 106 1.62 -16.61 -4.56
N GLU A 107 1.17 -17.51 -3.68
CA GLU A 107 0.04 -17.26 -2.79
C GLU A 107 0.39 -16.18 -1.75
N LEU A 108 1.62 -16.22 -1.20
CA LEU A 108 2.09 -15.20 -0.28
C LEU A 108 2.29 -13.84 -0.96
N LEU A 109 2.84 -13.83 -2.17
CA LEU A 109 3.00 -12.61 -2.95
C LEU A 109 1.65 -12.00 -3.29
N LEU A 110 0.66 -12.83 -3.67
CA LEU A 110 -0.70 -12.39 -3.98
C LEU A 110 -1.39 -11.79 -2.77
N TRP A 111 -1.28 -12.44 -1.59
CA TRP A 111 -1.80 -11.89 -0.35
C TRP A 111 -1.24 -10.50 -0.03
N VAL A 112 0.09 -10.37 -0.08
CA VAL A 112 0.76 -9.09 0.19
C VAL A 112 0.31 -8.02 -0.77
N HIS A 113 0.20 -8.34 -2.07
CA HIS A 113 -0.25 -7.44 -3.12
C HIS A 113 -1.72 -7.03 -2.93
N CYS A 114 -2.63 -7.98 -2.74
CA CYS A 114 -4.06 -7.70 -2.54
C CYS A 114 -4.31 -6.85 -1.28
N ALA A 115 -3.62 -7.15 -0.17
CA ALA A 115 -3.72 -6.35 1.05
C ALA A 115 -3.23 -4.90 0.85
N GLU A 116 -2.24 -4.69 -0.02
CA GLU A 116 -1.73 -3.36 -0.37
C GLU A 116 -2.76 -2.58 -1.20
N ILE A 117 -3.24 -3.14 -2.31
CA ILE A 117 -4.15 -2.43 -3.22
C ILE A 117 -5.51 -2.16 -2.58
N ASP A 118 -6.06 -3.10 -1.80
CA ASP A 118 -7.27 -2.86 -1.00
C ASP A 118 -7.06 -1.70 -0.03
N SER A 119 -5.92 -1.68 0.67
CA SER A 119 -5.64 -0.62 1.65
C SER A 119 -5.55 0.76 1.00
N TYR A 120 -4.90 0.87 -0.15
CA TYR A 120 -4.78 2.13 -0.88
C TYR A 120 -6.14 2.62 -1.37
N LEU A 121 -6.91 1.75 -2.00
CA LEU A 121 -8.23 2.10 -2.51
C LEU A 121 -9.21 2.44 -1.38
N HIS A 122 -9.25 1.62 -0.33
CA HIS A 122 -10.12 1.82 0.83
C HIS A 122 -9.85 3.18 1.51
N ILE A 123 -8.59 3.47 1.82
CA ILE A 123 -8.21 4.73 2.48
C ILE A 123 -8.47 5.93 1.55
N ALA A 124 -8.18 5.82 0.26
CA ALA A 124 -8.46 6.86 -0.71
C ALA A 124 -9.94 7.25 -0.70
N ARG A 125 -10.83 6.29 -0.90
CA ARG A 125 -12.29 6.52 -0.94
C ARG A 125 -12.80 7.02 0.41
N ARG A 126 -12.42 6.37 1.50
CA ARG A 126 -12.87 6.71 2.86
C ARG A 126 -12.38 8.07 3.34
N SER A 127 -11.27 8.57 2.82
CA SER A 127 -10.76 9.91 3.10
C SER A 127 -11.39 11.03 2.26
N GLY A 128 -12.39 10.69 1.44
CA GLY A 128 -13.16 11.63 0.63
C GLY A 128 -12.55 11.95 -0.74
N LEU A 129 -11.65 11.10 -1.27
CA LEU A 129 -11.23 11.24 -2.66
C LEU A 129 -12.34 10.82 -3.62
N PRO A 130 -12.53 11.54 -4.73
CA PRO A 130 -13.63 11.32 -5.68
C PRO A 130 -13.31 10.16 -6.64
N VAL A 131 -13.35 8.93 -6.13
CA VAL A 131 -13.10 7.70 -6.91
C VAL A 131 -14.44 7.00 -7.13
N SER A 132 -14.92 6.97 -8.37
CA SER A 132 -16.12 6.22 -8.75
C SER A 132 -15.87 4.71 -8.71
N ASP A 133 -16.95 3.89 -8.76
CA ASP A 133 -16.79 2.43 -8.78
C ASP A 133 -16.03 1.96 -10.02
N ALA A 134 -16.35 2.49 -11.21
CA ALA A 134 -15.61 2.18 -12.43
C ALA A 134 -14.12 2.58 -12.36
N GLN A 135 -13.80 3.65 -11.63
CA GLN A 135 -12.40 4.02 -11.39
C GLN A 135 -11.73 3.12 -10.35
N ALA A 136 -12.49 2.63 -9.38
CA ALA A 136 -12.00 1.66 -8.41
C ALA A 136 -11.65 0.34 -9.11
N ASP A 137 -12.53 -0.17 -9.97
CA ASP A 137 -12.27 -1.38 -10.76
C ASP A 137 -11.05 -1.18 -11.65
N ARG A 138 -10.99 -0.05 -12.35
CA ARG A 138 -9.83 0.29 -13.17
C ARG A 138 -8.53 0.39 -12.35
N TYR A 139 -8.58 0.91 -11.12
CA TYR A 139 -7.42 0.93 -10.24
C TYR A 139 -6.93 -0.47 -9.92
N VAL A 140 -7.85 -1.39 -9.60
CA VAL A 140 -7.51 -2.80 -9.31
C VAL A 140 -6.89 -3.46 -10.53
N ASP A 141 -7.47 -3.29 -11.73
CA ASP A 141 -6.90 -3.83 -12.97
C ASP A 141 -5.51 -3.24 -13.27
N GLU A 142 -5.33 -1.94 -13.13
CA GLU A 142 -4.02 -1.28 -13.33
C GLU A 142 -2.94 -1.90 -12.42
N GLN A 143 -3.28 -2.34 -11.19
CA GLN A 143 -2.32 -2.91 -10.25
C GLN A 143 -1.79 -4.30 -10.65
N ARG A 144 -2.42 -4.98 -11.60
CA ARG A 144 -1.89 -6.21 -12.21
C ARG A 144 -0.51 -5.98 -12.85
N ALA A 145 -0.26 -4.78 -13.38
CA ALA A 145 1.07 -4.40 -13.86
C ALA A 145 2.12 -4.33 -12.75
N ALA A 146 1.75 -3.88 -11.55
CA ALA A 146 2.64 -3.89 -10.38
C ALA A 146 2.88 -5.32 -9.85
N ALA A 147 1.85 -6.16 -9.86
CA ALA A 147 1.93 -7.57 -9.46
C ALA A 147 2.97 -8.35 -10.30
N ARG A 148 3.01 -8.12 -11.60
CA ARG A 148 4.02 -8.67 -12.50
C ARG A 148 5.45 -8.33 -12.05
N GLN A 149 5.66 -7.16 -11.49
CA GLN A 149 6.99 -6.72 -11.03
C GLN A 149 7.47 -7.50 -9.80
N VAL A 150 6.58 -8.06 -9.01
CA VAL A 150 6.95 -8.93 -7.87
C VAL A 150 7.00 -10.42 -8.26
N GLY A 151 6.57 -10.79 -9.46
CA GLY A 151 6.67 -12.16 -9.99
C GLY A 151 5.35 -12.91 -10.06
N LEU A 152 4.23 -12.22 -9.89
CA LEU A 152 2.90 -12.78 -10.11
C LEU A 152 2.55 -12.79 -11.61
N ASP A 153 1.78 -13.79 -12.04
CA ASP A 153 1.11 -13.72 -13.32
C ASP A 153 -0.08 -12.73 -13.20
N PRO A 154 -0.18 -11.73 -14.08
CA PRO A 154 -1.31 -10.81 -14.05
C PRO A 154 -2.69 -11.49 -14.17
N GLU A 155 -2.78 -12.66 -14.83
CA GLU A 155 -4.05 -13.38 -14.97
C GLU A 155 -4.52 -14.02 -13.65
N ASP A 156 -3.61 -14.28 -12.71
CA ASP A 156 -3.94 -14.79 -11.37
C ASP A 156 -4.34 -13.70 -10.37
N VAL A 157 -4.19 -12.42 -10.77
CA VAL A 157 -4.44 -11.26 -9.89
C VAL A 157 -5.85 -10.72 -10.14
N PRO A 158 -6.62 -10.38 -9.08
CA PRO A 158 -7.93 -9.76 -9.23
C PRO A 158 -7.91 -8.57 -10.19
N ALA A 159 -8.87 -8.54 -11.13
CA ALA A 159 -8.97 -7.50 -12.15
C ALA A 159 -9.97 -6.39 -11.82
N ASP A 160 -10.79 -6.56 -10.78
CA ASP A 160 -11.78 -5.60 -10.32
C ASP A 160 -12.05 -5.71 -8.81
N CYS A 161 -12.87 -4.82 -8.27
CA CYS A 161 -13.21 -4.80 -6.85
C CYS A 161 -14.00 -6.04 -6.42
N ALA A 162 -14.81 -6.64 -7.29
CA ALA A 162 -15.59 -7.83 -6.97
C ALA A 162 -14.67 -9.06 -6.84
N ALA A 163 -13.75 -9.23 -7.79
CA ALA A 163 -12.74 -10.28 -7.74
C ALA A 163 -11.81 -10.11 -6.53
N LEU A 164 -11.41 -8.87 -6.20
CA LEU A 164 -10.61 -8.58 -5.02
C LEU A 164 -11.36 -8.95 -3.73
N ALA A 165 -12.64 -8.61 -3.62
CA ALA A 165 -13.46 -8.98 -2.48
C ALA A 165 -13.61 -10.50 -2.35
N ALA A 166 -13.85 -11.21 -3.45
CA ALA A 166 -13.93 -12.67 -3.48
C ALA A 166 -12.61 -13.33 -3.03
N TYR A 167 -11.47 -12.75 -3.44
CA TYR A 167 -10.17 -13.20 -2.98
C TYR A 167 -10.01 -13.09 -1.46
N PHE A 168 -10.43 -11.97 -0.85
CA PHE A 168 -10.37 -11.82 0.62
C PHE A 168 -11.25 -12.83 1.34
N GLU A 169 -12.45 -13.13 0.81
CA GLU A 169 -13.31 -14.17 1.39
C GLU A 169 -12.67 -15.56 1.31
N LYS A 170 -12.02 -15.88 0.18
CA LYS A 170 -11.29 -17.15 -0.01
C LYS A 170 -10.15 -17.33 0.99
N VAL A 171 -9.36 -16.28 1.20
CA VAL A 171 -8.16 -16.35 2.07
C VAL A 171 -8.50 -16.22 3.56
N ARG A 172 -9.69 -15.68 3.89
CA ARG A 172 -10.10 -15.42 5.28
C ARG A 172 -9.89 -16.60 6.26
N PRO A 173 -10.18 -17.87 5.92
CA PRO A 173 -9.94 -19.00 6.81
C PRO A 173 -8.47 -19.25 7.16
N GLU A 174 -7.54 -18.74 6.36
CA GLU A 174 -6.10 -18.88 6.57
C GLU A 174 -5.52 -17.79 7.48
N LEU A 175 -6.30 -16.72 7.73
CA LEU A 175 -5.85 -15.59 8.53
C LEU A 175 -5.95 -15.88 10.01
N ALA A 176 -4.90 -15.57 10.74
CA ALA A 176 -4.84 -15.74 12.18
C ALA A 176 -3.94 -14.68 12.84
N ALA A 177 -4.27 -14.35 14.08
CA ALA A 177 -3.34 -13.64 14.94
C ALA A 177 -2.30 -14.64 15.47
N THR A 178 -1.03 -14.32 15.24
CA THR A 178 0.11 -15.09 15.72
C THR A 178 0.98 -14.23 16.65
N PRO A 179 1.92 -14.82 17.42
CA PRO A 179 2.91 -14.01 18.14
C PRO A 179 3.65 -13.02 17.24
N ASP A 180 3.95 -13.42 15.98
CA ASP A 180 4.58 -12.56 15.00
C ASP A 180 3.68 -11.37 14.61
N SER A 181 2.38 -11.58 14.40
CA SER A 181 1.45 -10.48 14.10
C SER A 181 1.22 -9.56 15.30
N ALA A 182 1.24 -10.08 16.53
CA ALA A 182 1.19 -9.28 17.74
C ALA A 182 2.44 -8.38 17.87
N GLU A 183 3.62 -8.90 17.55
CA GLU A 183 4.85 -8.10 17.53
C GLU A 183 4.79 -6.99 16.46
N VAL A 184 4.22 -7.28 15.29
CA VAL A 184 4.00 -6.27 14.25
C VAL A 184 3.01 -5.20 14.72
N ASP A 185 1.91 -5.57 15.41
CA ASP A 185 0.97 -4.59 15.99
C ASP A 185 1.67 -3.68 17.00
N ASP A 186 2.43 -4.24 17.94
CA ASP A 186 3.18 -3.45 18.92
C ASP A 186 4.18 -2.52 18.26
N PHE A 187 4.88 -3.02 17.25
CA PHE A 187 5.83 -2.24 16.47
C PHE A 187 5.15 -1.10 15.70
N LEU A 188 4.05 -1.36 15.02
CA LEU A 188 3.31 -0.34 14.26
C LEU A 188 2.68 0.71 15.19
N ARG A 189 2.36 0.34 16.42
CA ARG A 189 1.87 1.29 17.43
C ARG A 189 2.98 2.17 17.99
N ARG A 190 4.14 1.58 18.26
CA ARG A 190 5.26 2.25 18.94
C ARG A 190 6.61 1.85 18.32
N PRO A 191 6.89 2.30 17.10
CA PRO A 191 8.17 1.97 16.46
C PRO A 191 9.33 2.51 17.31
N PRO A 192 10.43 1.78 17.39
CA PRO A 192 11.66 2.27 18.01
C PRO A 192 12.05 3.62 17.42
N THR A 193 12.23 4.60 18.27
CA THR A 193 12.45 5.99 17.85
C THR A 193 13.51 6.63 18.76
N PRO A 194 14.50 7.34 18.20
CA PRO A 194 15.46 8.10 18.99
C PRO A 194 14.76 9.07 19.95
N LEU A 195 15.29 9.23 21.16
CA LEU A 195 14.71 10.06 22.24
C LEU A 195 14.21 11.44 21.76
N PRO A 196 14.96 12.22 20.96
CA PRO A 196 14.49 13.53 20.51
C PRO A 196 13.24 13.49 19.64
N LEU A 197 12.95 12.35 18.99
CA LEU A 197 11.81 12.17 18.08
C LEU A 197 10.60 11.50 18.76
N VAL A 198 10.71 11.11 20.03
CA VAL A 198 9.60 10.50 20.79
C VAL A 198 8.33 11.38 20.80
N PRO A 199 8.39 12.72 21.02
CA PRO A 199 7.19 13.54 20.95
C PRO A 199 6.51 13.53 19.58
N ALA A 200 7.28 13.52 18.50
CA ALA A 200 6.74 13.42 17.13
C ALA A 200 6.09 12.04 16.89
N ARG A 201 6.69 10.95 17.39
CA ARG A 201 6.10 9.62 17.36
C ARG A 201 4.76 9.59 18.09
N GLU A 202 4.72 10.07 19.34
CA GLU A 202 3.49 10.02 20.15
C GLU A 202 2.37 10.90 19.56
N LEU A 203 2.71 12.03 18.95
CA LEU A 203 1.71 12.95 18.42
C LEU A 203 1.30 12.65 16.99
N LEU A 204 2.25 12.35 16.11
CA LEU A 204 1.99 12.20 14.68
C LEU A 204 1.82 10.74 14.28
N TRP A 205 2.77 9.88 14.66
CA TRP A 205 2.74 8.48 14.26
C TRP A 205 1.60 7.71 14.92
N SER A 206 1.33 7.94 16.22
CA SER A 206 0.19 7.30 16.90
C SER A 206 -1.14 7.60 16.21
N ARG A 207 -1.28 8.79 15.62
CA ARG A 207 -2.46 9.17 14.84
C ARG A 207 -2.53 8.41 13.51
N VAL A 208 -1.41 8.30 12.80
CA VAL A 208 -1.31 7.52 11.55
C VAL A 208 -1.63 6.05 11.81
N SER A 209 -0.95 5.44 12.77
CA SER A 209 -1.16 4.03 13.14
C SER A 209 -2.58 3.76 13.66
N GLY A 210 -3.11 4.64 14.51
CA GLY A 210 -4.48 4.52 15.02
C GLY A 210 -5.55 4.63 13.94
N LEU A 211 -5.38 5.49 12.93
CA LEU A 211 -6.28 5.59 11.78
C LEU A 211 -6.15 4.38 10.85
N ALA A 212 -4.94 3.91 10.62
CA ALA A 212 -4.67 2.71 9.84
C ALA A 212 -5.34 1.49 10.47
N TYR A 213 -5.11 1.24 11.76
CA TYR A 213 -5.74 0.16 12.51
C TYR A 213 -7.27 0.29 12.53
N GLY A 214 -7.80 1.46 12.91
CA GLY A 214 -9.25 1.69 12.99
C GLY A 214 -9.98 1.58 11.64
N SER A 215 -9.27 1.60 10.52
CA SER A 215 -9.82 1.42 9.18
C SER A 215 -9.77 -0.02 8.67
N LEU A 216 -9.23 -0.96 9.44
CA LEU A 216 -9.24 -2.39 9.14
C LEU A 216 -10.68 -2.93 9.07
N PRO A 217 -10.91 -4.04 8.36
CA PRO A 217 -12.21 -4.71 8.37
C PRO A 217 -12.49 -5.35 9.74
N PRO A 218 -13.78 -5.58 10.10
CA PRO A 218 -14.16 -6.11 11.41
C PRO A 218 -13.43 -7.39 11.80
N TYR A 219 -13.30 -8.34 10.89
CA TYR A 219 -12.61 -9.60 11.16
C TYR A 219 -11.14 -9.40 11.59
N ALA A 220 -10.48 -8.38 11.06
CA ALA A 220 -9.10 -8.10 11.44
C ALA A 220 -9.00 -7.58 12.88
N HIS A 221 -9.97 -6.76 13.32
CA HIS A 221 -10.06 -6.34 14.72
C HIS A 221 -10.31 -7.52 15.66
N GLU A 222 -11.17 -8.46 15.24
CA GLU A 222 -11.47 -9.70 15.99
C GLU A 222 -10.20 -10.55 16.13
N LEU A 223 -9.46 -10.77 15.04
CA LEU A 223 -8.21 -11.52 15.05
C LEU A 223 -7.14 -10.87 15.94
N TYR A 224 -6.98 -9.54 15.85
CA TYR A 224 -6.05 -8.84 16.74
C TYR A 224 -6.50 -8.77 18.21
N GLY A 225 -7.76 -9.12 18.51
CA GLY A 225 -8.32 -9.03 19.86
C GLY A 225 -8.40 -7.61 20.41
N ARG A 226 -8.36 -6.60 19.56
CA ARG A 226 -8.33 -5.20 19.95
C ARG A 226 -9.45 -4.41 19.29
N GLN A 227 -10.28 -3.75 20.10
CA GLN A 227 -11.39 -2.95 19.62
C GLN A 227 -10.90 -1.70 18.85
N ALA A 228 -11.63 -1.37 17.80
CA ALA A 228 -11.48 -0.13 17.08
C ALA A 228 -12.53 0.91 17.53
N PRO A 229 -12.25 2.20 17.37
CA PRO A 229 -13.29 3.22 17.51
C PRO A 229 -14.44 2.98 16.50
N PRO A 230 -15.66 3.50 16.80
CA PRO A 230 -16.78 3.38 15.87
C PRO A 230 -16.41 3.85 14.46
N ALA A 231 -16.88 3.12 13.43
CA ALA A 231 -16.51 3.35 12.04
C ALA A 231 -16.72 4.81 11.57
N ALA A 232 -17.85 5.43 11.98
CA ALA A 232 -18.12 6.85 11.70
C ALA A 232 -17.08 7.80 12.31
N THR A 233 -16.57 7.48 13.52
CA THR A 233 -15.51 8.27 14.18
C THR A 233 -14.19 8.14 13.42
N VAL A 234 -13.83 6.94 13.00
CA VAL A 234 -12.62 6.70 12.19
C VAL A 234 -12.71 7.46 10.88
N THR A 235 -13.84 7.36 10.16
CA THR A 235 -14.07 8.08 8.89
C THR A 235 -13.92 9.59 9.07
N ARG A 236 -14.59 10.17 10.07
CA ARG A 236 -14.50 11.61 10.37
C ARG A 236 -13.04 12.04 10.65
N ARG A 237 -12.34 11.30 11.50
CA ARG A 237 -10.92 11.59 11.84
C ARG A 237 -10.01 11.42 10.63
N LEU A 238 -10.22 10.39 9.81
CA LEU A 238 -9.45 10.14 8.58
C LEU A 238 -9.64 11.30 7.59
N THR A 239 -10.90 11.70 7.32
CA THR A 239 -11.20 12.82 6.43
C THR A 239 -10.60 14.13 6.94
N ALA A 240 -10.71 14.41 8.24
CA ALA A 240 -10.11 15.62 8.84
C ALA A 240 -8.58 15.60 8.70
N THR A 241 -7.93 14.47 9.02
CA THR A 241 -6.47 14.33 8.87
C THR A 241 -6.05 14.47 7.40
N ALA A 242 -6.77 13.84 6.48
CA ALA A 242 -6.53 13.95 5.04
C ALA A 242 -6.60 15.41 4.56
N ASN A 243 -7.62 16.14 4.99
CA ASN A 243 -7.79 17.55 4.61
C ASN A 243 -6.63 18.41 5.12
N ILE A 244 -6.19 18.19 6.37
CA ILE A 244 -5.01 18.88 6.91
C ILE A 244 -3.75 18.54 6.10
N LEU A 245 -3.49 17.27 5.82
CA LEU A 245 -2.32 16.86 5.04
C LEU A 245 -2.34 17.43 3.61
N ARG A 246 -3.51 17.58 3.02
CA ARG A 246 -3.69 18.14 1.67
C ARG A 246 -3.43 19.65 1.61
N THR A 247 -3.47 20.38 2.74
CA THR A 247 -3.08 21.79 2.80
C THR A 247 -1.57 21.98 2.65
N ILE A 248 -0.76 20.97 2.95
CA ILE A 248 0.69 21.03 2.76
C ILE A 248 0.98 21.14 1.26
N PRO A 249 1.75 22.16 0.82
CA PRO A 249 2.04 22.37 -0.59
C PRO A 249 2.63 21.11 -1.24
N PRO A 250 2.17 20.73 -2.44
CA PRO A 250 2.65 19.52 -3.14
C PRO A 250 4.17 19.47 -3.29
N ARG A 251 4.81 20.60 -3.56
CA ARG A 251 6.28 20.67 -3.65
C ARG A 251 7.01 20.29 -2.38
N VAL A 252 6.37 20.43 -1.20
CA VAL A 252 6.94 20.02 0.09
C VAL A 252 6.69 18.54 0.32
N ARG A 253 5.44 18.10 0.24
CA ARG A 253 5.06 16.72 0.53
C ARG A 253 5.63 15.69 -0.47
N TRP A 254 5.91 16.09 -1.71
CA TRP A 254 6.51 15.22 -2.73
C TRP A 254 8.04 15.13 -2.67
N GLN A 255 8.66 15.74 -1.65
CA GLN A 255 10.09 15.51 -1.37
C GLN A 255 10.36 14.12 -0.79
N LEU A 256 9.34 13.45 -0.23
CA LEU A 256 9.41 12.14 0.42
C LEU A 256 8.57 11.10 -0.33
N PRO A 257 9.05 9.85 -0.42
CA PRO A 257 10.42 9.37 -0.60
C PRO A 257 10.91 9.64 -2.02
N PRO A 258 12.15 9.49 -2.36
CA PRO A 258 13.01 10.37 -3.17
C PRO A 258 12.37 10.95 -4.43
N LYS A 259 11.56 12.00 -4.26
CA LYS A 259 11.13 12.93 -5.32
C LYS A 259 10.55 12.28 -6.60
N HIS A 260 9.96 11.07 -6.50
CA HIS A 260 9.49 10.33 -7.67
C HIS A 260 8.53 11.14 -8.54
N ILE A 261 7.55 11.83 -7.91
CA ILE A 261 6.57 12.66 -8.60
C ILE A 261 7.26 13.84 -9.29
N LEU A 262 8.16 14.52 -8.58
CA LEU A 262 8.87 15.67 -9.15
C LEU A 262 9.73 15.26 -10.34
N ARG A 263 10.48 14.17 -10.25
CA ARG A 263 11.26 13.61 -11.37
C ARG A 263 10.39 13.20 -12.56
N ALA A 264 9.21 12.62 -12.28
CA ALA A 264 8.27 12.28 -13.34
C ALA A 264 7.72 13.51 -14.04
N MET A 265 7.42 14.57 -13.30
CA MET A 265 6.98 15.86 -13.87
C MET A 265 8.09 16.52 -14.70
N ASP A 266 9.34 16.48 -14.24
CA ASP A 266 10.49 16.98 -15.00
C ASP A 266 10.65 16.21 -16.33
N ARG A 267 10.46 14.88 -16.29
CA ARG A 267 10.54 14.01 -17.47
C ARG A 267 9.39 14.23 -18.45
N LEU A 268 8.14 14.26 -17.96
CA LEU A 268 6.93 14.22 -18.79
C LEU A 268 6.31 15.60 -19.04
N GLY A 269 6.78 16.61 -18.32
CA GLY A 269 6.29 17.98 -18.40
C GLY A 269 5.11 18.27 -17.44
N PRO A 270 4.68 19.54 -17.35
CA PRO A 270 3.74 20.01 -16.34
C PRO A 270 2.34 19.39 -16.45
N GLY A 271 1.94 18.92 -17.62
CA GLY A 271 0.66 18.20 -17.84
C GLY A 271 0.57 16.87 -17.09
N SER A 272 1.72 16.27 -16.73
CA SER A 272 1.80 15.01 -15.98
C SER A 272 1.55 15.16 -14.49
N ARG A 273 1.46 16.39 -13.95
CA ARG A 273 1.23 16.64 -12.52
C ARG A 273 0.05 15.82 -12.00
N PRO A 274 0.24 14.91 -11.02
CA PRO A 274 -0.85 14.11 -10.49
C PRO A 274 -1.77 14.93 -9.58
N SER A 275 -3.07 14.56 -9.58
CA SER A 275 -4.05 15.08 -8.64
C SER A 275 -5.27 14.16 -8.63
N PRO A 276 -5.68 13.61 -7.46
CA PRO A 276 -6.88 12.79 -7.36
C PRO A 276 -8.14 13.51 -7.85
N TYR A 277 -8.16 14.84 -7.77
CA TYR A 277 -9.30 15.66 -8.23
C TYR A 277 -9.48 15.67 -9.76
N LYS A 278 -8.46 15.27 -10.53
CA LYS A 278 -8.60 15.05 -11.97
C LYS A 278 -9.52 13.88 -12.30
N LEU A 279 -9.78 12.99 -11.33
CA LEU A 279 -10.71 11.89 -11.49
C LEU A 279 -12.18 12.36 -11.58
N ARG A 280 -12.54 13.50 -10.97
CA ARG A 280 -13.91 14.06 -11.06
C ARG A 280 -14.36 14.35 -12.49
N GLY A 281 -13.47 14.84 -13.34
CA GLY A 281 -13.80 15.20 -14.74
C GLY A 281 -13.86 14.02 -15.69
N ARG A 282 -13.31 12.87 -15.32
CA ARG A 282 -13.24 11.68 -16.19
C ARG A 282 -14.44 10.75 -16.07
N ALA A 283 -15.22 10.84 -14.99
CA ALA A 283 -16.46 10.08 -14.86
C ALA A 283 -17.47 10.42 -15.99
N ALA A 284 -17.42 11.64 -16.52
CA ALA A 284 -18.26 12.06 -17.64
C ALA A 284 -17.80 11.55 -19.02
N ILE A 285 -16.52 11.19 -19.16
CA ILE A 285 -15.94 10.75 -20.45
C ILE A 285 -16.09 9.22 -20.63
N LEU A 286 -16.07 8.44 -19.55
CA LEU A 286 -16.18 6.97 -19.60
C LEU A 286 -17.65 6.50 -19.68
N GLY A 287 -18.62 7.37 -19.46
CA GLY A 287 -20.05 7.11 -19.62
C GLY A 287 -20.62 7.38 -21.02
N GLY A 288 -19.80 7.85 -21.96
CA GLY A 288 -20.22 8.28 -23.30
C GLY A 288 -19.87 7.34 -24.46
N GLU A 289 -19.17 6.22 -24.20
CA GLU A 289 -18.91 5.20 -25.21
C GLU A 289 -19.72 3.93 -24.91
N ARG A 290 -20.98 3.95 -25.32
CA ARG A 290 -21.84 2.79 -25.57
C ARG A 290 -22.39 2.88 -26.95
#